data_f4ed3772989cdebdae105cf52db9dc55
#
_entry.id   f4ed3772989cdebdae105cf52db9dc55
#
_cell.length_a   1.000
_cell.length_b   1.000
_cell.length_c   1.000
_cell.angle_alpha   90.00
_cell.angle_beta   90.00
_cell.angle_gamma   90.00
#
_symmetry.space_group_name_H-M   'P 1'
#
loop_
_entity.id
_entity.type
_entity.pdbx_description
1 polymer ?
#
loop_
_entity_poly.entity_id
_entity_poly.type
_entity_poly.pdbx_seq_one_letter_code
_entity_poly.pdbx_strand_id
1 'polypeptide(L)'
;MPIRIDNDLPVKKILEEENIFVMDADRAMSQDIRPLEVVILNLMPLKEDTELQLLRSLANTPLQVNISFIRTGTYESKNVARKHLERFYTTFEEIKHRRFDGMIITGAPVEKMDFEEVEYWDELTKIMDLSLIHI
;
A
#
# COMPACT_ATOMS: atom_id res chain seq x y z
N MET A 1 8.18 11.67 12.42
CA MET A 1 6.99 11.09 13.02
C MET A 1 6.58 9.86 12.24
N PRO A 2 5.86 8.98 12.87
CA PRO A 2 5.78 7.61 12.41
C PRO A 2 4.70 7.39 11.34
N ILE A 3 4.91 6.34 10.57
CA ILE A 3 3.85 5.76 9.77
C ILE A 3 2.92 4.95 10.69
N ARG A 4 1.65 4.90 10.32
CA ARG A 4 0.68 3.99 10.95
C ARG A 4 0.57 2.75 10.09
N ILE A 5 0.80 1.60 10.71
CA ILE A 5 0.65 0.29 10.06
C ILE A 5 -0.10 -0.66 10.99
N ASP A 6 -0.62 -1.75 10.41
CA ASP A 6 -1.25 -2.81 11.19
C ASP A 6 -0.21 -3.46 12.12
N ASN A 7 -0.62 -3.69 13.36
CA ASN A 7 0.25 -4.26 14.40
C ASN A 7 0.79 -5.65 14.04
N ASP A 8 0.03 -6.41 13.27
CA ASP A 8 0.38 -7.77 12.87
C ASP A 8 1.12 -7.86 11.54
N LEU A 9 1.40 -6.72 10.88
CA LEU A 9 2.15 -6.72 9.63
C LEU A 9 3.57 -7.21 9.89
N PRO A 10 4.06 -8.24 9.17
CA PRO A 10 5.37 -8.85 9.45
C PRO A 10 6.55 -7.88 9.43
N VAL A 11 6.53 -6.89 8.53
CA VAL A 11 7.62 -5.92 8.40
C VAL A 11 7.71 -4.94 9.57
N LYS A 12 6.68 -4.83 10.41
CA LYS A 12 6.70 -3.96 11.59
C LYS A 12 7.89 -4.27 12.51
N LYS A 13 8.12 -5.56 12.77
CA LYS A 13 9.23 -6.00 13.61
C LYS A 13 10.59 -5.59 13.03
N ILE A 14 10.76 -5.73 11.72
CA ILE A 14 12.00 -5.36 11.04
C ILE A 14 12.23 -3.86 11.14
N LEU A 15 11.19 -3.05 10.95
CA LEU A 15 11.27 -1.59 11.09
C LEU A 15 11.66 -1.17 12.50
N GLU A 16 11.09 -1.80 13.52
CA GLU A 16 11.44 -1.54 14.92
C GLU A 16 12.89 -1.91 15.24
N GLU A 17 13.38 -3.02 14.68
CA GLU A 17 14.78 -3.43 14.81
C GLU A 17 15.74 -2.44 14.16
N GLU A 18 15.31 -1.73 13.14
CA GLU A 18 16.06 -0.67 12.48
C GLU A 18 15.91 0.71 13.15
N ASN A 19 15.28 0.76 14.33
CA ASN A 19 14.99 1.98 15.08
C ASN A 19 14.09 2.98 14.30
N ILE A 20 13.23 2.46 13.44
CA ILE A 20 12.21 3.25 12.74
C ILE A 20 10.94 3.20 13.57
N PHE A 21 10.45 4.36 13.98
CA PHE A 21 9.25 4.46 14.80
C PHE A 21 8.00 4.25 13.94
N VAL A 22 7.16 3.29 14.34
CA VAL A 22 5.88 2.99 13.70
C VAL A 22 4.77 3.07 14.74
N MET A 23 3.56 3.43 14.31
CA MET A 23 2.39 3.52 15.18
C MET A 23 1.40 2.41 14.91
N ASP A 24 0.76 1.91 15.97
CA ASP A 24 -0.49 1.17 15.82
C ASP A 24 -1.68 2.13 15.72
N ALA A 25 -2.87 1.57 15.45
CA ALA A 25 -4.08 2.37 15.26
C ALA A 25 -4.47 3.16 16.52
N ASP A 26 -4.32 2.57 17.70
CA ASP A 26 -4.74 3.20 18.96
C ASP A 26 -3.90 4.44 19.25
N ARG A 27 -2.59 4.34 19.07
CA ARG A 27 -1.69 5.46 19.30
C ARG A 27 -1.90 6.57 18.26
N ALA A 28 -2.13 6.19 16.99
CA ALA A 28 -2.40 7.15 15.93
C ALA A 28 -3.68 7.96 16.19
N MET A 29 -4.71 7.32 16.72
CA MET A 29 -5.98 7.98 17.05
C MET A 29 -5.87 8.98 18.21
N SER A 30 -4.85 8.88 19.06
CA SER A 30 -4.60 9.81 20.14
C SER A 30 -3.91 11.12 19.72
N GLN A 31 -3.58 11.26 18.46
CA GLN A 31 -2.92 12.44 17.90
C GLN A 31 -3.96 13.46 17.38
N ASP A 32 -3.74 14.73 17.66
CA ASP A 32 -4.61 15.83 17.18
C ASP A 32 -4.27 16.35 15.79
N ILE A 33 -3.34 15.69 15.11
CA ILE A 33 -2.87 16.10 13.79
C ILE A 33 -3.51 15.20 12.74
N ARG A 34 -4.10 15.82 11.69
CA ARG A 34 -4.63 15.08 10.55
C ARG A 34 -3.49 14.32 9.86
N PRO A 35 -3.57 13.00 9.77
CA PRO A 35 -2.55 12.24 9.06
C PRO A 35 -2.68 12.39 7.55
N LEU A 36 -1.59 12.14 6.84
CA LEU A 36 -1.62 11.95 5.39
C LEU A 36 -2.12 10.53 5.09
N GLU A 37 -3.07 10.45 4.17
CA GLU A 37 -3.60 9.17 3.71
C GLU A 37 -2.90 8.77 2.40
N VAL A 38 -2.10 7.72 2.44
CA VAL A 38 -1.37 7.22 1.28
C VAL A 38 -1.81 5.80 0.95
N VAL A 39 -2.13 5.56 -0.30
CA VAL A 39 -2.49 4.24 -0.79
C VAL A 39 -1.38 3.69 -1.69
N ILE A 40 -1.06 2.42 -1.52
CA ILE A 40 -0.02 1.75 -2.29
C ILE A 40 -0.65 0.58 -3.04
N LEU A 41 -0.63 0.65 -4.37
CA LEU A 41 -0.98 -0.47 -5.23
C LEU A 41 0.29 -1.30 -5.47
N ASN A 42 0.38 -2.43 -4.79
CA ASN A 42 1.56 -3.28 -4.85
C ASN A 42 1.38 -4.40 -5.87
N LEU A 43 2.01 -4.23 -7.04
CA LEU A 43 1.97 -5.17 -8.15
C LEU A 43 3.20 -6.09 -8.18
N MET A 44 4.12 -5.93 -7.25
CA MET A 44 5.36 -6.71 -7.21
C MET A 44 5.08 -8.15 -6.75
N PRO A 45 5.87 -9.13 -7.25
CA PRO A 45 5.69 -10.53 -6.88
C PRO A 45 6.09 -10.83 -5.43
N LEU A 46 7.12 -10.18 -4.91
CA LEU A 46 7.56 -10.32 -3.52
C LEU A 46 7.01 -9.14 -2.70
N LYS A 47 5.78 -9.25 -2.26
CA LYS A 47 5.06 -8.13 -1.66
C LYS A 47 5.66 -7.65 -0.34
N GLU A 48 6.11 -8.56 0.51
CA GLU A 48 6.69 -8.18 1.80
C GLU A 48 7.99 -7.39 1.66
N ASP A 49 8.84 -7.73 0.69
CA ASP A 49 10.08 -7.00 0.42
C ASP A 49 9.78 -5.58 -0.06
N THR A 50 8.81 -5.44 -0.95
CA THR A 50 8.38 -4.13 -1.47
C THR A 50 7.73 -3.29 -0.37
N GLU A 51 6.89 -3.90 0.48
CA GLU A 51 6.31 -3.26 1.65
C GLU A 51 7.39 -2.68 2.55
N LEU A 52 8.41 -3.47 2.86
CA LEU A 52 9.51 -3.04 3.71
C LEU A 52 10.27 -1.84 3.12
N GLN A 53 10.59 -1.91 1.84
CA GLN A 53 11.32 -0.85 1.14
C GLN A 53 10.53 0.47 1.12
N LEU A 54 9.25 0.40 0.78
CA LEU A 54 8.39 1.58 0.70
C LEU A 54 8.12 2.18 2.08
N LEU A 55 7.82 1.34 3.07
CA LEU A 55 7.56 1.80 4.43
C LEU A 55 8.81 2.42 5.07
N ARG A 56 9.99 1.87 4.79
CA ARG A 56 11.25 2.44 5.24
C ARG A 56 11.45 3.86 4.70
N SER A 57 11.11 4.08 3.45
CA SER A 57 11.19 5.41 2.81
C SER A 57 10.14 6.37 3.33
N LEU A 58 8.89 5.93 3.45
CA LEU A 58 7.78 6.76 3.92
C LEU A 58 7.87 7.11 5.40
N ALA A 59 8.54 6.29 6.20
CA ALA A 59 8.74 6.57 7.61
C ALA A 59 9.72 7.72 7.87
N ASN A 60 10.47 8.14 6.87
CA ASN A 60 11.46 9.21 6.99
C ASN A 60 10.82 10.59 6.77
N THR A 61 9.79 10.90 7.53
CA THR A 61 9.07 12.18 7.50
C THR A 61 8.61 12.55 8.91
N PRO A 62 8.53 13.84 9.23
CA PRO A 62 7.95 14.29 10.51
C PRO A 62 6.43 14.22 10.54
N LEU A 63 5.77 13.94 9.43
CA LEU A 63 4.32 13.86 9.34
C LEU A 63 3.83 12.46 9.64
N GLN A 64 2.64 12.36 10.25
CA GLN A 64 1.98 11.07 10.41
C GLN A 64 1.41 10.62 9.06
N VAL A 65 1.72 9.40 8.65
CA VAL A 65 1.26 8.82 7.39
C VAL A 65 0.50 7.54 7.67
N ASN A 66 -0.74 7.48 7.22
CA ASN A 66 -1.55 6.26 7.23
C ASN A 66 -1.37 5.56 5.90
N ILE A 67 -0.97 4.30 5.94
CA ILE A 67 -0.70 3.51 4.73
C ILE A 67 -1.82 2.50 4.53
N SER A 68 -2.36 2.47 3.32
CA SER A 68 -3.33 1.46 2.89
C SER A 68 -2.76 0.71 1.69
N PHE A 69 -2.66 -0.59 1.80
CA PHE A 69 -2.24 -1.44 0.68
C PHE A 69 -3.45 -1.90 -0.10
N ILE A 70 -3.37 -1.82 -1.42
CA ILE A 70 -4.40 -2.38 -2.31
C ILE A 70 -3.78 -3.38 -3.28
N ARG A 71 -4.61 -4.31 -3.71
CA ARG A 71 -4.29 -5.30 -4.71
C ARG A 71 -5.31 -5.27 -5.83
N THR A 72 -4.96 -5.84 -6.96
CA THR A 72 -5.93 -6.04 -8.04
C THR A 72 -6.89 -7.18 -7.66
N GLY A 73 -8.18 -6.94 -7.82
CA GLY A 73 -9.20 -7.95 -7.52
C GLY A 73 -9.34 -9.02 -8.59
N THR A 74 -8.91 -8.70 -9.82
CA THR A 74 -9.03 -9.57 -10.99
C THR A 74 -7.86 -10.53 -11.20
N TYR A 75 -6.76 -10.34 -10.46
CA TYR A 75 -5.55 -11.13 -10.59
C TYR A 75 -5.13 -11.73 -9.26
N GLU A 76 -4.89 -13.04 -9.24
CA GLU A 76 -4.35 -13.72 -8.08
C GLU A 76 -2.84 -13.88 -8.22
N SER A 77 -2.09 -13.37 -7.26
CA SER A 77 -0.65 -13.53 -7.23
C SER A 77 -0.28 -14.98 -6.86
N LYS A 78 0.58 -15.58 -7.66
CA LYS A 78 1.06 -16.95 -7.43
C LYS A 78 2.14 -17.04 -6.35
N ASN A 79 2.77 -15.91 -6.04
CA ASN A 79 3.99 -15.86 -5.22
C ASN A 79 3.74 -15.33 -3.80
N VAL A 80 2.50 -15.03 -3.45
CA VAL A 80 2.17 -14.43 -2.15
C VAL A 80 1.17 -15.32 -1.42
N ALA A 81 1.39 -15.48 -0.11
CA ALA A 81 0.45 -16.20 0.74
C ALA A 81 -0.92 -15.51 0.71
N ARG A 82 -1.96 -16.26 0.36
CA ARG A 82 -3.33 -15.75 0.29
C ARG A 82 -3.78 -15.08 1.60
N LYS A 83 -3.37 -15.65 2.73
CA LYS A 83 -3.68 -15.09 4.05
C LYS A 83 -3.12 -13.67 4.24
N HIS A 84 -1.91 -13.41 3.75
CA HIS A 84 -1.30 -12.08 3.83
C HIS A 84 -2.12 -11.05 3.02
N LEU A 85 -2.52 -11.42 1.79
CA LEU A 85 -3.34 -10.56 0.94
C LEU A 85 -4.72 -10.29 1.55
N GLU A 86 -5.39 -11.32 2.06
CA GLU A 86 -6.72 -11.17 2.65
C GLU A 86 -6.70 -10.28 3.90
N ARG A 87 -5.64 -10.35 4.69
CA ARG A 87 -5.55 -9.62 5.96
C ARG A 87 -5.09 -8.17 5.80
N PHE A 88 -4.12 -7.90 4.96
CA PHE A 88 -3.45 -6.59 4.89
C PHE A 88 -3.76 -5.80 3.63
N TYR A 89 -4.31 -6.43 2.61
CA TYR A 89 -4.62 -5.81 1.33
C TYR A 89 -6.13 -5.72 1.12
N THR A 90 -6.58 -4.56 0.65
CA THR A 90 -7.96 -4.36 0.18
C THR A 90 -7.97 -4.26 -1.34
N THR A 91 -9.15 -4.35 -1.93
CA THR A 91 -9.30 -4.15 -3.38
C THR A 91 -9.67 -2.70 -3.69
N PHE A 92 -9.46 -2.29 -4.94
CA PHE A 92 -9.84 -0.96 -5.39
C PHE A 92 -11.34 -0.67 -5.17
N GLU A 93 -12.20 -1.66 -5.39
CA GLU A 93 -13.65 -1.49 -5.18
C GLU A 93 -14.00 -1.10 -3.73
N GLU A 94 -13.24 -1.58 -2.77
CA GLU A 94 -13.46 -1.28 -1.35
C GLU A 94 -13.01 0.12 -0.97
N ILE A 95 -12.04 0.70 -1.68
CA ILE A 95 -11.43 1.99 -1.31
C ILE A 95 -11.75 3.14 -2.27
N LYS A 96 -12.41 2.89 -3.38
CA LYS A 96 -12.66 3.91 -4.43
C LYS A 96 -13.46 5.12 -3.95
N HIS A 97 -14.17 5.01 -2.84
CA HIS A 97 -14.95 6.11 -2.24
C HIS A 97 -14.13 6.96 -1.27
N ARG A 98 -12.95 6.51 -0.88
CA ARG A 98 -12.07 7.22 0.05
C ARG A 98 -11.23 8.25 -0.69
N ARG A 99 -10.82 9.28 0.02
CA ARG A 99 -9.88 10.27 -0.49
C ARG A 99 -8.50 10.00 0.06
N PHE A 100 -7.49 10.20 -0.78
CA PHE A 100 -6.09 10.00 -0.43
C PHE A 100 -5.28 11.24 -0.78
N ASP A 101 -4.23 11.48 -0.02
CA ASP A 101 -3.29 12.57 -0.27
C ASP A 101 -2.19 12.16 -1.25
N GLY A 102 -1.93 10.86 -1.36
CA GLY A 102 -0.95 10.33 -2.29
C GLY A 102 -1.22 8.88 -2.66
N MET A 103 -0.72 8.48 -3.83
CA MET A 103 -0.80 7.11 -4.33
C MET A 103 0.54 6.69 -4.90
N ILE A 104 0.94 5.47 -4.57
CA ILE A 104 2.11 4.82 -5.15
C ILE A 104 1.63 3.60 -5.92
N ILE A 105 1.99 3.53 -7.19
CA ILE A 105 1.77 2.34 -8.01
C ILE A 105 3.14 1.74 -8.29
N THR A 106 3.38 0.52 -7.82
CA THR A 106 4.67 -0.14 -8.01
C THR A 106 4.83 -0.65 -9.43
N GLY A 107 6.06 -0.99 -9.82
CA GLY A 107 6.29 -1.76 -11.03
C GLY A 107 5.69 -3.17 -10.92
N ALA A 108 5.66 -3.87 -12.04
CA ALA A 108 5.20 -5.24 -12.15
C ALA A 108 6.07 -5.98 -13.17
N PRO A 109 6.22 -7.32 -13.07
CA PRO A 109 7.07 -8.09 -13.98
C PRO A 109 6.36 -8.38 -15.31
N VAL A 110 5.94 -7.31 -16.01
CA VAL A 110 5.16 -7.39 -17.28
C VAL A 110 5.80 -6.60 -18.42
N GLU A 111 7.07 -6.29 -18.32
CA GLU A 111 7.79 -5.43 -19.27
C GLU A 111 7.85 -5.97 -20.71
N LYS A 112 7.60 -7.25 -20.90
CA LYS A 112 7.60 -7.90 -22.22
C LYS A 112 6.20 -8.12 -22.78
N MET A 113 5.18 -7.64 -22.09
CA MET A 113 3.78 -7.81 -22.50
C MET A 113 3.22 -6.48 -23.02
N ASP A 114 2.34 -6.57 -24.01
CA ASP A 114 1.55 -5.42 -24.41
C ASP A 114 0.56 -5.07 -23.28
N PHE A 115 0.18 -3.81 -23.18
CA PHE A 115 -0.69 -3.34 -22.09
C PHE A 115 -2.02 -4.11 -22.03
N GLU A 116 -2.61 -4.38 -23.19
CA GLU A 116 -3.88 -5.10 -23.28
C GLU A 116 -3.79 -6.58 -22.88
N GLU A 117 -2.59 -7.15 -22.87
CA GLU A 117 -2.35 -8.53 -22.46
C GLU A 117 -2.23 -8.69 -20.94
N VAL A 118 -2.07 -7.59 -20.20
CA VAL A 118 -1.99 -7.62 -18.74
C VAL A 118 -3.37 -7.91 -18.17
N GLU A 119 -3.49 -8.97 -17.37
CA GLU A 119 -4.78 -9.45 -16.83
C GLU A 119 -5.56 -8.39 -16.03
N TYR A 120 -4.86 -7.51 -15.33
CA TYR A 120 -5.47 -6.46 -14.49
C TYR A 120 -5.46 -5.08 -15.15
N TRP A 121 -5.24 -5.00 -16.46
CA TRP A 121 -5.12 -3.72 -17.18
C TRP A 121 -6.36 -2.83 -17.02
N ASP A 122 -7.55 -3.40 -17.17
CA ASP A 122 -8.80 -2.64 -17.04
C ASP A 122 -8.98 -2.07 -15.63
N GLU A 123 -8.66 -2.85 -14.62
CA GLU A 123 -8.71 -2.39 -13.22
C GLU A 123 -7.65 -1.32 -12.96
N LEU A 124 -6.45 -1.48 -13.48
CA LEU A 124 -5.36 -0.53 -13.35
C LEU A 124 -5.71 0.82 -13.98
N THR A 125 -6.35 0.83 -15.17
CA THR A 125 -6.79 2.07 -15.81
C THR A 125 -7.82 2.81 -14.98
N LYS A 126 -8.74 2.11 -14.34
CA LYS A 126 -9.73 2.71 -13.43
C LYS A 126 -9.06 3.32 -12.19
N ILE A 127 -8.04 2.68 -11.66
CA ILE A 127 -7.27 3.18 -10.53
C ILE A 127 -6.52 4.46 -10.93
N MET A 128 -5.91 4.48 -12.10
CA MET A 128 -5.22 5.66 -12.62
C MET A 128 -6.20 6.83 -12.84
N ASP A 129 -7.36 6.57 -13.38
CA ASP A 129 -8.40 7.60 -13.59
C ASP A 129 -8.84 8.20 -12.25
N LEU A 130 -9.04 7.37 -11.24
CA LEU A 130 -9.37 7.85 -9.89
C LEU A 130 -8.26 8.72 -9.32
N SER A 131 -7.00 8.36 -9.52
CA SER A 131 -5.86 9.13 -9.01
C SER A 131 -5.82 10.54 -9.59
N LEU A 132 -6.20 10.71 -10.85
CA LEU A 132 -6.27 12.01 -11.51
C LEU A 132 -7.38 12.90 -10.95
N ILE A 133 -8.47 12.32 -10.47
CA ILE A 133 -9.57 13.06 -9.85
C ILE A 133 -9.16 13.63 -8.49
N HIS A 134 -8.30 12.95 -7.77
CA HIS A 134 -7.86 13.36 -6.42
C HIS A 134 -6.74 14.41 -6.43
N ILE A 135 -6.13 14.65 -7.56
CA ILE A 135 -5.13 15.70 -7.76
C ILE A 135 -5.85 17.03 -8.11
#